data_db17cd266097b39b57fb6b281b53db60
#
_entry.id   db17cd266097b39b57fb6b281b53db60
#
_cell.length_a   1.000
_cell.length_b   1.000
_cell.length_c   1.000
_cell.angle_alpha   90.00
_cell.angle_beta   90.00
_cell.angle_gamma   90.00
#
_symmetry.space_group_name_H-M   'P 1'
#
loop_
_entity.id
_entity.type
_entity.pdbx_description
1 polymer ?
#
loop_
_entity_poly.entity_id
_entity_poly.type
_entity_poly.pdbx_seq_one_letter_code
_entity_poly.pdbx_strand_id
1 'polypeptide(L)'
;INRYYEQMTGKLLYEYIPQLYHDAAARYIESQKEGYPFLMTEFDCIFTVSYNRKGFLSLYFDTYLFTGGANGEFSRIADTWDTYTGHRMELGEFFRPGFDYRSFLIDRIIEQAGEQKEDYFENAPELIEQYFDPEHYYLTDEGFAIFYEAYQIGPRTDGIPVFIIPYSAFSGEFRVW
;
A
#
# COMPACT_ATOMS: atom_id res chain seq x y z
N ILE A 1 15.56 9.83 7.23
CA ILE A 1 14.28 9.18 7.55
C ILE A 1 13.35 10.17 8.23
N ASN A 2 13.67 10.68 9.45
CA ASN A 2 12.79 11.57 10.21
C ASN A 2 12.33 12.80 9.41
N ARG A 3 13.28 13.49 8.73
CA ARG A 3 12.95 14.66 7.91
C ARG A 3 11.96 14.35 6.78
N TYR A 4 12.02 13.15 6.22
CA TYR A 4 11.08 12.70 5.19
C TYR A 4 9.65 12.64 5.77
N TYR A 5 9.48 11.97 6.91
CA TYR A 5 8.16 11.87 7.54
C TYR A 5 7.66 13.17 8.15
N GLU A 6 8.54 14.03 8.65
CA GLU A 6 8.18 15.40 9.05
C GLU A 6 7.60 16.20 7.87
N GLN A 7 8.21 16.10 6.68
CA GLN A 7 7.72 16.76 5.48
C GLN A 7 6.39 16.15 5.00
N MET A 8 6.29 14.81 4.98
CA MET A 8 5.06 14.11 4.61
C MET A 8 3.90 14.47 5.54
N THR A 9 4.13 14.42 6.85
CA THR A 9 3.13 14.82 7.86
C THR A 9 2.77 16.30 7.74
N GLY A 10 3.76 17.15 7.46
CA GLY A 10 3.54 18.58 7.23
C GLY A 10 2.60 18.83 6.04
N LYS A 11 2.81 18.16 4.91
CA LYS A 11 1.90 18.25 3.76
C LYS A 11 0.50 17.76 4.10
N LEU A 12 0.41 16.63 4.81
CA LEU A 12 -0.88 16.10 5.25
C LEU A 12 -1.63 17.12 6.10
N LEU A 13 -1.01 17.67 7.14
CA LEU A 13 -1.66 18.55 8.12
C LEU A 13 -1.94 19.96 7.59
N TYR A 14 -1.04 20.51 6.78
CA TYR A 14 -1.12 21.94 6.38
C TYR A 14 -1.65 22.15 4.96
N GLU A 15 -1.71 21.11 4.13
CA GLU A 15 -2.21 21.21 2.77
C GLU A 15 -3.45 20.32 2.57
N TYR A 16 -3.33 19.02 2.79
CA TYR A 16 -4.38 18.05 2.46
C TYR A 16 -5.60 18.14 3.38
N ILE A 17 -5.41 18.13 4.71
CA ILE A 17 -6.52 18.19 5.68
C ILE A 17 -7.32 19.50 5.56
N PRO A 18 -6.69 20.70 5.42
CA PRO A 18 -7.44 21.94 5.17
C PRO A 18 -8.27 21.90 3.89
N GLN A 19 -7.74 21.28 2.81
CA GLN A 19 -8.49 21.12 1.57
C GLN A 19 -9.71 20.22 1.76
N LEU A 20 -9.55 19.06 2.43
CA LEU A 20 -10.68 18.18 2.76
C LEU A 20 -11.76 18.89 3.58
N TYR A 21 -11.35 19.69 4.56
CA TYR A 21 -12.28 20.48 5.37
C TYR A 21 -13.05 21.50 4.52
N HIS A 22 -12.36 22.19 3.63
CA HIS A 22 -12.99 23.15 2.72
C HIS A 22 -14.02 22.48 1.80
N ASP A 23 -13.66 21.34 1.22
CA ASP A 23 -14.55 20.55 0.34
C ASP A 23 -15.75 19.99 1.10
N ALA A 24 -15.56 19.55 2.34
CA ALA A 24 -16.64 19.09 3.21
C ALA A 24 -17.60 20.23 3.57
N ALA A 25 -17.07 21.43 3.85
CA ALA A 25 -17.89 22.63 4.13
C ALA A 25 -18.72 23.04 2.90
N ALA A 26 -18.16 22.99 1.71
CA ALA A 26 -18.89 23.27 0.48
C ALA A 26 -20.05 22.28 0.26
N ARG A 27 -19.80 20.99 0.44
CA ARG A 27 -20.87 19.94 0.37
C ARG A 27 -21.93 20.11 1.43
N TYR A 28 -21.55 20.51 2.64
CA TYR A 28 -22.53 20.81 3.70
C TYR A 28 -23.46 21.95 3.28
N ILE A 29 -22.93 23.06 2.77
CA ILE A 29 -23.72 24.19 2.30
C ILE A 29 -24.68 23.77 1.16
N GLU A 30 -24.19 22.98 0.22
CA GLU A 30 -24.97 22.46 -0.89
C GLU A 30 -26.13 21.58 -0.39
N SER A 31 -25.83 20.64 0.53
CA SER A 31 -26.84 19.75 1.12
C SER A 31 -27.99 20.52 1.80
N GLN A 32 -27.65 21.63 2.49
CA GLN A 32 -28.66 22.49 3.13
C GLN A 32 -29.54 23.21 2.10
N LYS A 33 -28.98 23.60 0.95
CA LYS A 33 -29.75 24.26 -0.11
C LYS A 33 -30.67 23.30 -0.84
N GLU A 34 -30.19 22.10 -1.12
CA GLU A 34 -30.91 21.09 -1.92
C GLU A 34 -31.79 20.17 -1.07
N GLY A 35 -31.64 20.20 0.26
CA GLY A 35 -32.51 19.47 1.20
C GLY A 35 -32.18 17.98 1.31
N TYR A 36 -31.00 17.55 1.00
CA TYR A 36 -30.54 16.16 1.22
C TYR A 36 -29.65 16.02 2.46
N PRO A 37 -29.57 14.82 3.07
CA PRO A 37 -28.72 14.60 4.23
C PRO A 37 -27.24 14.80 3.92
N PHE A 38 -26.56 15.56 4.77
CA PHE A 38 -25.08 15.67 4.73
C PHE A 38 -24.45 14.45 5.39
N LEU A 39 -23.55 13.77 4.67
CA LEU A 39 -22.70 12.74 5.22
C LEU A 39 -21.32 13.32 5.53
N MET A 40 -20.90 13.15 6.78
CA MET A 40 -19.63 13.71 7.28
C MET A 40 -18.44 13.11 6.54
N THR A 41 -17.44 13.94 6.26
CA THR A 41 -16.15 13.45 5.75
C THR A 41 -15.38 12.80 6.88
N GLU A 42 -14.84 11.62 6.63
CA GLU A 42 -13.97 10.90 7.54
C GLU A 42 -12.62 10.65 6.85
N PHE A 43 -11.53 10.92 7.55
CA PHE A 43 -10.18 10.63 7.08
C PHE A 43 -9.37 10.03 8.21
N ASP A 44 -8.86 8.83 7.99
CA ASP A 44 -7.93 8.15 8.88
C ASP A 44 -6.60 7.93 8.16
N CYS A 45 -5.51 8.06 8.89
CA CYS A 45 -4.17 7.72 8.43
C CYS A 45 -3.42 7.05 9.57
N ILE A 46 -3.13 5.75 9.42
CA ILE A 46 -2.52 4.92 10.45
C ILE A 46 -1.23 4.32 9.89
N PHE A 47 -0.11 4.45 10.63
CA PHE A 47 1.12 3.79 10.24
C PHE A 47 1.35 2.51 11.04
N THR A 48 2.00 1.54 10.39
CA THR A 48 2.46 0.29 11.01
C THR A 48 3.93 0.08 10.68
N VAL A 49 4.75 -0.18 11.71
CA VAL A 49 6.11 -0.66 11.51
C VAL A 49 6.05 -2.17 11.35
N SER A 50 6.27 -2.64 10.11
CA SER A 50 6.18 -4.07 9.74
C SER A 50 7.50 -4.82 9.96
N TYR A 51 8.64 -4.09 9.91
CA TYR A 51 9.97 -4.68 10.10
C TYR A 51 10.94 -3.63 10.66
N ASN A 52 11.72 -4.00 11.67
CA ASN A 52 12.79 -3.13 12.21
C ASN A 52 13.94 -4.00 12.74
N ARG A 53 14.72 -4.59 11.84
CA ARG A 53 15.84 -5.49 12.15
C ARG A 53 16.90 -5.44 11.07
N LYS A 54 18.11 -5.92 11.38
CA LYS A 54 19.24 -6.11 10.44
C LYS A 54 19.61 -4.85 9.64
N GLY A 55 19.39 -3.67 10.23
CA GLY A 55 19.68 -2.42 9.54
C GLY A 55 18.59 -1.92 8.60
N PHE A 56 17.41 -2.56 8.58
CA PHE A 56 16.26 -2.11 7.80
C PHE A 56 15.09 -1.72 8.69
N LEU A 57 14.44 -0.63 8.31
CA LEU A 57 13.17 -0.19 8.85
C LEU A 57 12.15 -0.19 7.71
N SER A 58 11.10 -1.00 7.84
CA SER A 58 10.00 -1.02 6.90
C SER A 58 8.70 -0.69 7.59
N LEU A 59 7.90 0.17 6.98
CA LEU A 59 6.61 0.60 7.50
C LEU A 59 5.67 0.94 6.36
N TYR A 60 4.38 0.91 6.66
CA TYR A 60 3.36 1.35 5.73
C TYR A 60 2.34 2.26 6.43
N PHE A 61 1.66 3.06 5.63
CA PHE A 61 0.56 3.93 6.03
C PHE A 61 -0.70 3.48 5.32
N ASP A 62 -1.70 3.12 6.09
CA ASP A 62 -3.05 2.87 5.59
C ASP A 62 -3.86 4.14 5.73
N THR A 63 -4.53 4.54 4.66
CA THR A 63 -5.45 5.67 4.67
C THR A 63 -6.86 5.20 4.33
N TYR A 64 -7.83 5.81 4.99
CA TYR A 64 -9.24 5.69 4.70
C TYR A 64 -9.81 7.08 4.48
N LEU A 65 -10.52 7.28 3.39
CA LEU A 65 -11.21 8.52 3.08
C LEU A 65 -12.67 8.23 2.73
N PHE A 66 -13.60 8.80 3.49
CA PHE A 66 -15.02 8.83 3.18
C PHE A 66 -15.47 10.27 2.94
N THR A 67 -16.10 10.52 1.82
CA THR A 67 -16.57 11.86 1.43
C THR A 67 -18.07 11.95 1.23
N GLY A 68 -18.84 10.99 1.78
CA GLY A 68 -20.30 10.99 1.68
C GLY A 68 -20.87 10.18 0.52
N GLY A 69 -20.07 9.30 -0.12
CA GLY A 69 -20.53 8.34 -1.13
C GLY A 69 -21.12 7.06 -0.53
N ALA A 70 -21.25 6.01 -1.34
CA ALA A 70 -21.70 4.70 -0.89
C ALA A 70 -20.64 3.97 -0.04
N ASN A 71 -19.35 4.21 -0.32
CA ASN A 71 -18.20 3.58 0.34
C ASN A 71 -17.06 4.58 0.49
N GLY A 72 -16.20 4.37 1.48
CA GLY A 72 -14.92 5.05 1.60
C GLY A 72 -13.85 4.45 0.68
N GLU A 73 -12.72 5.10 0.56
CA GLU A 73 -11.57 4.69 -0.23
C GLU A 73 -10.44 4.27 0.71
N PHE A 74 -9.84 3.11 0.43
CA PHE A 74 -8.66 2.62 1.13
C PHE A 74 -7.47 2.73 0.21
N SER A 75 -6.34 3.20 0.73
CA SER A 75 -5.07 3.12 0.03
C SER A 75 -3.92 2.83 1.00
N ARG A 76 -2.82 2.32 0.48
CA ARG A 76 -1.58 2.04 1.22
C ARG A 76 -0.38 2.62 0.51
N ILE A 77 0.51 3.23 1.27
CA ILE A 77 1.87 3.53 0.83
C ILE A 77 2.84 2.85 1.77
N ALA A 78 3.98 2.40 1.26
CA ALA A 78 4.99 1.71 2.05
C ALA A 78 6.40 2.24 1.75
N ASP A 79 7.25 2.23 2.77
CA ASP A 79 8.64 2.62 2.66
C ASP A 79 9.52 1.61 3.39
N THR A 80 10.64 1.26 2.77
CA THR A 80 11.71 0.51 3.40
C THR A 80 12.99 1.30 3.36
N TRP A 81 13.67 1.42 4.49
CA TRP A 81 14.86 2.23 4.69
C TRP A 81 16.04 1.39 5.14
N ASP A 82 17.20 1.63 4.56
CA ASP A 82 18.49 1.28 5.18
C ASP A 82 18.73 2.29 6.33
N THR A 83 18.75 1.80 7.57
CA THR A 83 18.88 2.65 8.76
C THR A 83 20.30 3.17 8.99
N TYR A 84 21.31 2.58 8.34
CA TYR A 84 22.68 3.03 8.44
C TYR A 84 22.98 4.22 7.51
N THR A 85 22.40 4.18 6.31
CA THR A 85 22.62 5.20 5.28
C THR A 85 21.52 6.22 5.19
N GLY A 86 20.29 5.85 5.62
CA GLY A 86 19.08 6.65 5.41
C GLY A 86 18.59 6.59 3.97
N HIS A 87 19.06 5.62 3.17
CA HIS A 87 18.59 5.38 1.81
C HIS A 87 17.21 4.70 1.84
N ARG A 88 16.27 5.17 1.01
CA ARG A 88 15.00 4.50 0.76
C ARG A 88 15.23 3.40 -0.25
N MET A 89 15.04 2.16 0.17
CA MET A 89 15.33 0.98 -0.61
C MET A 89 14.28 0.76 -1.70
N GLU A 90 14.73 0.47 -2.92
CA GLU A 90 13.89 -0.05 -3.98
C GLU A 90 13.81 -1.58 -3.89
N LEU A 91 12.69 -2.18 -4.25
CA LEU A 91 12.50 -3.63 -4.18
C LEU A 91 13.60 -4.41 -4.91
N GLY A 92 14.02 -3.92 -6.08
CA GLY A 92 15.06 -4.55 -6.88
C GLY A 92 16.45 -4.61 -6.22
N GLU A 93 16.73 -3.71 -5.27
CA GLU A 93 18.05 -3.65 -4.60
C GLU A 93 18.30 -4.82 -3.65
N PHE A 94 17.24 -5.53 -3.24
CA PHE A 94 17.33 -6.73 -2.41
C PHE A 94 17.80 -7.96 -3.16
N PHE A 95 17.84 -7.93 -4.49
CA PHE A 95 18.16 -9.08 -5.32
C PHE A 95 19.51 -8.95 -6.01
N ARG A 96 20.05 -10.09 -6.46
CA ARG A 96 21.29 -10.12 -7.22
C ARG A 96 21.10 -9.51 -8.61
N PRO A 97 22.10 -8.82 -9.16
CA PRO A 97 22.04 -8.32 -10.53
C PRO A 97 21.75 -9.45 -11.53
N GLY A 98 20.78 -9.23 -12.41
CA GLY A 98 20.37 -10.20 -13.42
C GLY A 98 19.28 -11.19 -12.97
N PHE A 99 18.88 -11.19 -11.72
CA PHE A 99 17.72 -11.95 -11.28
C PHE A 99 16.44 -11.20 -11.67
N ASP A 100 15.57 -11.86 -12.44
CA ASP A 100 14.26 -11.33 -12.81
C ASP A 100 13.28 -11.49 -11.63
N TYR A 101 13.47 -10.63 -10.62
CA TYR A 101 12.63 -10.63 -9.44
C TYR A 101 11.17 -10.31 -9.75
N ARG A 102 10.90 -9.49 -10.78
CA ARG A 102 9.55 -9.09 -11.16
C ARG A 102 8.73 -10.29 -11.61
N SER A 103 9.21 -11.02 -12.62
CA SER A 103 8.53 -12.23 -13.11
C SER A 103 8.41 -13.27 -12.00
N PHE A 104 9.47 -13.46 -11.21
CA PHE A 104 9.44 -14.39 -10.09
C PHE A 104 8.35 -14.05 -9.06
N LEU A 105 8.23 -12.79 -8.65
CA LEU A 105 7.22 -12.36 -7.67
C LEU A 105 5.82 -12.49 -8.25
N ILE A 106 5.59 -12.07 -9.48
CA ILE A 106 4.30 -12.19 -10.18
C ILE A 106 3.85 -13.65 -10.21
N ASP A 107 4.74 -14.59 -10.59
CA ASP A 107 4.41 -16.01 -10.63
C ASP A 107 3.98 -16.54 -9.24
N ARG A 108 4.71 -16.15 -8.18
CA ARG A 108 4.36 -16.54 -6.79
C ARG A 108 3.03 -15.96 -6.33
N ILE A 109 2.74 -14.71 -6.70
CA ILE A 109 1.49 -14.04 -6.36
C ILE A 109 0.33 -14.72 -7.09
N ILE A 110 0.47 -15.03 -8.39
CA ILE A 110 -0.55 -15.75 -9.17
C ILE A 110 -0.81 -17.14 -8.56
N GLU A 111 0.24 -17.85 -8.14
CA GLU A 111 0.10 -19.15 -7.47
C GLU A 111 -0.71 -19.02 -6.18
N GLN A 112 -0.39 -18.07 -5.30
CA GLN A 112 -1.11 -17.83 -4.05
C GLN A 112 -2.56 -17.39 -4.30
N ALA A 113 -2.79 -16.47 -5.23
CA ALA A 113 -4.14 -16.05 -5.60
C ALA A 113 -4.97 -17.23 -6.15
N GLY A 114 -4.32 -18.15 -6.87
CA GLY A 114 -4.94 -19.37 -7.38
C GLY A 114 -5.42 -20.36 -6.30
N GLU A 115 -4.86 -20.30 -5.08
CA GLU A 115 -5.30 -21.09 -3.91
C GLU A 115 -6.55 -20.49 -3.25
N GLN A 116 -6.85 -19.19 -3.47
CA GLN A 116 -7.96 -18.44 -2.87
C GLN A 116 -8.80 -17.77 -3.96
N LYS A 117 -9.18 -18.53 -4.99
CA LYS A 117 -9.84 -18.00 -6.20
C LYS A 117 -11.13 -17.22 -5.97
N GLU A 118 -11.84 -17.53 -4.88
CA GLU A 118 -13.10 -16.86 -4.51
C GLU A 118 -12.91 -15.42 -4.03
N ASP A 119 -11.67 -15.06 -3.62
CA ASP A 119 -11.34 -13.72 -3.11
C ASP A 119 -10.89 -12.77 -4.24
N TYR A 120 -10.72 -13.29 -5.47
CA TYR A 120 -10.16 -12.55 -6.60
C TYR A 120 -11.06 -12.60 -7.83
N PHE A 121 -10.87 -11.67 -8.77
CA PHE A 121 -11.57 -11.69 -10.05
C PHE A 121 -11.13 -12.88 -10.91
N GLU A 122 -12.00 -13.33 -11.81
CA GLU A 122 -11.72 -14.45 -12.70
C GLU A 122 -10.45 -14.24 -13.55
N ASN A 123 -10.17 -12.98 -13.92
CA ASN A 123 -8.97 -12.57 -14.65
C ASN A 123 -7.87 -11.99 -13.74
N ALA A 124 -7.83 -12.41 -12.47
CA ALA A 124 -6.82 -11.93 -11.53
C ALA A 124 -5.36 -12.15 -12.00
N PRO A 125 -4.99 -13.26 -12.66
CA PRO A 125 -3.63 -13.41 -13.15
C PRO A 125 -3.17 -12.28 -14.08
N GLU A 126 -4.00 -11.85 -15.02
CA GLU A 126 -3.70 -10.75 -15.93
C GLU A 126 -3.64 -9.40 -15.20
N LEU A 127 -4.53 -9.21 -14.23
CA LEU A 127 -4.56 -7.98 -13.42
C LEU A 127 -3.36 -7.90 -12.47
N ILE A 128 -2.90 -9.02 -11.89
CA ILE A 128 -1.71 -9.10 -11.06
C ILE A 128 -0.48 -8.65 -11.87
N GLU A 129 -0.31 -9.15 -13.09
CA GLU A 129 0.78 -8.72 -13.96
C GLU A 129 0.67 -7.24 -14.35
N GLN A 130 -0.53 -6.81 -14.72
CA GLN A 130 -0.81 -5.44 -15.18
C GLN A 130 -0.55 -4.39 -14.07
N TYR A 131 -0.99 -4.67 -12.85
CA TYR A 131 -0.93 -3.73 -11.72
C TYR A 131 0.25 -3.94 -10.79
N PHE A 132 1.16 -4.86 -11.11
CA PHE A 132 2.36 -5.03 -10.30
C PHE A 132 3.21 -3.75 -10.28
N ASP A 133 3.35 -3.18 -9.08
CA ASP A 133 4.17 -1.99 -8.83
C ASP A 133 5.30 -2.33 -7.86
N PRO A 134 6.58 -2.15 -8.25
CA PRO A 134 7.72 -2.41 -7.37
C PRO A 134 7.79 -1.46 -6.16
N GLU A 135 7.04 -0.38 -6.12
CA GLU A 135 6.89 0.49 -4.95
C GLU A 135 5.89 -0.08 -3.92
N HIS A 136 5.02 -1.02 -4.32
CA HIS A 136 4.00 -1.62 -3.48
C HIS A 136 4.52 -2.81 -2.69
N TYR A 137 5.53 -2.58 -1.87
CA TYR A 137 6.10 -3.63 -1.01
C TYR A 137 6.49 -3.11 0.38
N TYR A 138 6.58 -4.03 1.32
CA TYR A 138 7.22 -3.83 2.62
C TYR A 138 7.82 -5.13 3.13
N LEU A 139 8.77 -5.03 4.08
CA LEU A 139 9.37 -6.19 4.73
C LEU A 139 8.50 -6.65 5.90
N THR A 140 8.48 -7.96 6.13
CA THR A 140 7.95 -8.60 7.34
C THR A 140 9.00 -9.53 7.93
N ASP A 141 8.73 -10.12 9.09
CA ASP A 141 9.62 -11.14 9.66
C ASP A 141 9.68 -12.41 8.78
N GLU A 142 8.66 -12.67 7.97
CA GLU A 142 8.50 -13.87 7.16
C GLU A 142 9.04 -13.72 5.74
N GLY A 143 8.86 -12.55 5.12
CA GLY A 143 9.17 -12.34 3.71
C GLY A 143 8.89 -10.92 3.23
N PHE A 144 8.90 -10.76 1.90
CA PHE A 144 8.37 -9.58 1.26
C PHE A 144 6.85 -9.65 1.22
N ALA A 145 6.19 -8.62 1.73
CA ALA A 145 4.78 -8.39 1.50
C ALA A 145 4.64 -7.51 0.27
N ILE A 146 3.96 -8.01 -0.75
CA ILE A 146 3.60 -7.27 -1.97
C ILE A 146 2.10 -6.99 -1.90
N PHE A 147 1.69 -5.74 -2.11
CA PHE A 147 0.28 -5.37 -2.02
C PHE A 147 -0.23 -4.76 -3.32
N TYR A 148 -1.53 -4.84 -3.49
CA TYR A 148 -2.28 -4.21 -4.57
C TYR A 148 -3.30 -3.25 -3.97
N GLU A 149 -3.62 -2.17 -4.68
CA GLU A 149 -4.67 -1.28 -4.22
C GLU A 149 -6.02 -2.00 -4.16
N ALA A 150 -6.90 -1.53 -3.27
CA ALA A 150 -8.23 -2.08 -3.16
C ALA A 150 -8.96 -2.07 -4.51
N TYR A 151 -9.61 -3.18 -4.85
CA TYR A 151 -10.35 -3.35 -6.10
C TYR A 151 -9.50 -3.51 -7.38
N GLN A 152 -8.17 -3.59 -7.29
CA GLN A 152 -7.34 -3.84 -8.48
C GLN A 152 -7.44 -5.28 -8.99
N ILE A 153 -7.42 -6.26 -8.09
CA ILE A 153 -7.36 -7.69 -8.44
C ILE A 153 -8.49 -8.53 -7.84
N GLY A 154 -9.31 -7.95 -6.97
CA GLY A 154 -10.42 -8.61 -6.27
C GLY A 154 -11.52 -7.64 -5.86
N PRO A 155 -12.62 -8.12 -5.27
CA PRO A 155 -13.71 -7.28 -4.81
C PRO A 155 -13.25 -6.27 -3.75
N ARG A 156 -13.84 -5.09 -3.76
CA ARG A 156 -13.52 -4.00 -2.83
C ARG A 156 -13.75 -4.35 -1.36
N THR A 157 -14.61 -5.30 -1.09
CA THR A 157 -14.98 -5.73 0.27
C THR A 157 -13.84 -6.40 1.02
N ASP A 158 -12.82 -6.90 0.31
CA ASP A 158 -11.70 -7.64 0.89
C ASP A 158 -10.53 -6.73 1.29
N GLY A 159 -10.67 -5.40 1.05
CA GLY A 159 -9.66 -4.42 1.41
C GLY A 159 -8.46 -4.39 0.46
N ILE A 160 -7.27 -4.22 1.02
CA ILE A 160 -6.00 -4.18 0.29
C ILE A 160 -5.42 -5.60 0.22
N PRO A 161 -5.34 -6.24 -0.97
CA PRO A 161 -4.74 -7.56 -1.11
C PRO A 161 -3.25 -7.53 -0.78
N VAL A 162 -2.77 -8.50 0.01
CA VAL A 162 -1.36 -8.61 0.42
C VAL A 162 -0.89 -10.05 0.25
N PHE A 163 0.23 -10.22 -0.45
CA PHE A 163 0.88 -11.52 -0.66
C PHE A 163 2.24 -11.54 0.03
N ILE A 164 2.47 -12.51 0.90
CA ILE A 164 3.75 -12.68 1.57
C ILE A 164 4.56 -13.73 0.82
N ILE A 165 5.69 -13.29 0.24
CA ILE A 165 6.62 -14.19 -0.43
C ILE A 165 7.78 -14.46 0.54
N PRO A 166 7.87 -15.70 1.07
CA PRO A 166 8.85 -16.03 2.09
C PRO A 166 10.29 -15.82 1.60
N TYR A 167 11.18 -15.34 2.47
CA TYR A 167 12.59 -15.19 2.14
C TYR A 167 13.23 -16.51 1.66
N SER A 168 12.76 -17.66 2.15
CA SER A 168 13.22 -18.98 1.73
C SER A 168 12.91 -19.34 0.28
N ALA A 169 11.92 -18.65 -0.35
CA ALA A 169 11.57 -18.91 -1.75
C ALA A 169 12.67 -18.47 -2.72
N PHE A 170 13.57 -17.57 -2.32
CA PHE A 170 14.53 -16.93 -3.20
C PHE A 170 15.88 -17.68 -3.33
N SER A 171 16.08 -18.84 -2.71
CA SER A 171 17.19 -19.78 -2.94
C SER A 171 18.59 -19.15 -3.19
N GLY A 172 18.98 -18.16 -2.37
CA GLY A 172 20.29 -17.50 -2.49
C GLY A 172 20.39 -16.36 -3.51
N GLU A 173 19.28 -15.97 -4.13
CA GLU A 173 19.20 -14.77 -5.00
C GLU A 173 19.17 -13.46 -4.20
N PHE A 174 19.17 -13.54 -2.89
CA PHE A 174 19.28 -12.42 -1.98
C PHE A 174 20.68 -11.83 -1.98
N ARG A 175 20.72 -10.51 -2.01
CA ARG A 175 21.95 -9.71 -1.90
C ARG A 175 22.19 -9.23 -0.46
N VAL A 176 21.18 -9.20 0.37
CA VAL A 176 21.15 -8.44 1.62
C VAL A 176 20.70 -9.32 2.78
N TRP A 177 21.56 -9.80 3.55
CA TRP A 177 21.66 -10.42 4.88
C TRP A 177 22.69 -11.47 5.01
#